data_4dc1abce88eac5aa89b4093856cd8da7
#
_entry.id   4dc1abce88eac5aa89b4093856cd8da7
#
_cell.length_a   1.000
_cell.length_b   1.000
_cell.length_c   1.000
_cell.angle_alpha   90.00
_cell.angle_beta   90.00
_cell.angle_gamma   90.00
#
_symmetry.space_group_name_H-M   'P 1'
#
loop_
_entity.id
_entity.type
_entity.pdbx_description
1 polymer ?
#
loop_
_entity_poly.entity_id
_entity_poly.type
_entity_poly.pdbx_seq_one_letter_code
_entity_poly.pdbx_strand_id
1 'polypeptide(L)'
;MKNHELANCPVCGEGQLTQKSEAETFEYKGHSAQIPVRFAVCDCCGVDQACSDHLRANKRAVLAFHKQVDGLLTGSQVRDLRKGLGLSQSVAAQVFGGGPVAFSKYENDDVSQSEPMDKLMRVAMSVPQAFAWLAEYAGLSLAVTRMDEQEVARLRLVYDGGWVAASRCVRPAVAKNFTQQYTTASVERRMQPNYESSSTLLVGSCS
;
A
#
# COMPACT_ATOMS: atom_id res chain seq x y z
N MET A 1 -12.27 10.64 -22.00
CA MET A 1 -11.19 10.17 -22.88
C MET A 1 -10.66 11.41 -23.59
N LYS A 2 -9.48 11.90 -23.20
CA LYS A 2 -8.82 12.99 -23.95
C LYS A 2 -8.20 12.35 -25.17
N ASN A 3 -8.68 12.71 -26.38
CA ASN A 3 -8.01 12.36 -27.62
C ASN A 3 -6.62 13.00 -27.56
N HIS A 4 -5.58 12.18 -27.35
CA HIS A 4 -4.23 12.63 -27.62
C HIS A 4 -4.14 12.78 -29.15
N GLU A 5 -4.19 14.03 -29.60
CA GLU A 5 -3.75 14.36 -30.96
C GLU A 5 -2.37 13.72 -31.16
N LEU A 6 -2.21 12.99 -32.23
CA LEU A 6 -0.95 12.40 -32.66
C LEU A 6 0.08 13.52 -32.71
N ALA A 7 0.96 13.58 -31.71
CA ALA A 7 1.97 14.64 -31.65
C ALA A 7 2.98 14.42 -32.77
N ASN A 8 3.40 15.50 -33.43
CA ASN A 8 4.49 15.45 -34.40
C ASN A 8 5.78 14.97 -33.72
N CYS A 9 6.57 14.20 -34.44
CA CYS A 9 7.83 13.68 -33.95
C CYS A 9 8.78 14.82 -33.57
N PRO A 10 9.27 14.94 -32.34
CA PRO A 10 10.19 16.02 -31.96
C PRO A 10 11.58 15.87 -32.55
N VAL A 11 11.91 14.71 -33.15
CA VAL A 11 13.23 14.43 -33.70
C VAL A 11 13.30 14.84 -35.20
N CYS A 12 12.35 14.40 -36.03
CA CYS A 12 12.35 14.78 -37.44
C CYS A 12 11.41 15.96 -37.77
N GLY A 13 10.46 16.29 -36.90
CA GLY A 13 9.49 17.37 -37.12
C GLY A 13 8.37 17.07 -38.09
N GLU A 14 8.48 16.00 -38.90
CA GLU A 14 7.59 15.69 -40.02
C GLU A 14 6.64 14.50 -39.75
N GLY A 15 7.16 13.44 -39.09
CA GLY A 15 6.40 12.22 -38.85
C GLY A 15 5.44 12.32 -37.68
N GLN A 16 4.45 11.41 -37.66
CA GLN A 16 3.51 11.26 -36.55
C GLN A 16 3.91 10.11 -35.62
N LEU A 17 3.59 10.25 -34.35
CA LEU A 17 3.92 9.28 -33.33
C LEU A 17 2.77 8.28 -33.14
N THR A 18 3.02 7.02 -33.46
CA THR A 18 2.08 5.91 -33.28
C THR A 18 2.38 5.20 -32.00
N GLN A 19 1.38 5.04 -31.10
CA GLN A 19 1.53 4.33 -29.82
C GLN A 19 1.67 2.82 -30.06
N LYS A 20 2.66 2.22 -29.38
CA LYS A 20 2.92 0.78 -29.38
C LYS A 20 3.07 0.26 -27.96
N SER A 21 2.94 -1.04 -27.83
CA SER A 21 3.22 -1.76 -26.58
C SER A 21 3.85 -3.10 -26.92
N GLU A 22 4.98 -3.39 -26.32
CA GLU A 22 5.71 -4.65 -26.47
C GLU A 22 5.95 -5.29 -25.12
N ALA A 23 5.92 -6.62 -25.05
CA ALA A 23 6.18 -7.36 -23.83
C ALA A 23 7.70 -7.51 -23.66
N GLU A 24 8.22 -6.94 -22.57
CA GLU A 24 9.62 -7.07 -22.18
C GLU A 24 9.76 -7.94 -20.94
N THR A 25 10.88 -8.68 -20.84
CA THR A 25 11.18 -9.52 -19.69
C THR A 25 11.87 -8.68 -18.61
N PHE A 26 11.24 -8.61 -17.44
CA PHE A 26 11.82 -8.00 -16.25
C PHE A 26 12.17 -9.07 -15.23
N GLU A 27 13.34 -8.92 -14.62
CA GLU A 27 13.82 -9.82 -13.56
C GLU A 27 13.95 -9.07 -12.23
N TYR A 28 13.45 -9.67 -11.16
CA TYR A 28 13.54 -9.13 -9.82
C TYR A 28 13.64 -10.27 -8.78
N LYS A 29 14.66 -10.29 -7.95
CA LYS A 29 14.91 -11.30 -6.90
C LYS A 29 14.77 -12.75 -7.39
N GLY A 30 15.26 -13.05 -8.59
CA GLY A 30 15.20 -14.38 -9.19
C GLY A 30 13.83 -14.78 -9.77
N HIS A 31 12.89 -13.85 -9.83
CA HIS A 31 11.61 -14.01 -10.53
C HIS A 31 11.63 -13.22 -11.83
N SER A 32 11.01 -13.74 -12.88
CA SER A 32 10.86 -13.06 -14.17
C SER A 32 9.40 -12.90 -14.55
N ALA A 33 9.06 -11.80 -15.21
CA ALA A 33 7.73 -11.53 -15.73
C ALA A 33 7.79 -10.82 -17.07
N GLN A 34 6.81 -11.10 -17.93
CA GLN A 34 6.58 -10.36 -19.18
C GLN A 34 5.70 -9.15 -18.86
N ILE A 35 6.25 -7.94 -18.99
CA ILE A 35 5.55 -6.70 -18.68
C ILE A 35 5.35 -5.90 -19.96
N PRO A 36 4.13 -5.45 -20.27
CA PRO A 36 3.86 -4.62 -21.44
C PRO A 36 4.47 -3.22 -21.22
N VAL A 37 5.49 -2.90 -22.02
CA VAL A 37 6.13 -1.58 -22.07
C VAL A 37 5.50 -0.75 -23.15
N ARG A 38 5.08 0.46 -22.82
CA ARG A 38 4.42 1.42 -23.72
C ARG A 38 5.41 2.43 -24.23
N PHE A 39 5.38 2.70 -25.52
CA PHE A 39 6.18 3.70 -26.21
C PHE A 39 5.45 4.19 -27.46
N ALA A 40 6.02 5.14 -28.16
CA ALA A 40 5.52 5.61 -29.45
C ALA A 40 6.63 5.57 -30.49
N VAL A 41 6.31 5.21 -31.74
CA VAL A 41 7.25 5.13 -32.84
C VAL A 41 6.83 6.14 -33.92
N CYS A 42 7.81 6.87 -34.42
CA CYS A 42 7.60 7.77 -35.53
C CYS A 42 7.46 6.99 -36.86
N ASP A 43 6.45 7.34 -37.64
CA ASP A 43 6.19 6.72 -38.95
C ASP A 43 7.18 7.17 -40.06
N CYS A 44 7.87 8.31 -39.87
CA CYS A 44 8.83 8.86 -40.83
C CYS A 44 10.27 8.42 -40.53
N CYS A 45 10.78 8.72 -39.31
CA CYS A 45 12.19 8.46 -38.99
C CYS A 45 12.42 7.18 -38.15
N GLY A 46 11.34 6.47 -37.77
CA GLY A 46 11.42 5.22 -37.04
C GLY A 46 11.90 5.33 -35.58
N VAL A 47 12.17 6.54 -35.07
CA VAL A 47 12.62 6.71 -33.68
C VAL A 47 11.52 6.30 -32.71
N ASP A 48 11.89 5.55 -31.71
CA ASP A 48 11.05 5.23 -30.54
C ASP A 48 11.25 6.22 -29.42
N GLN A 49 10.17 6.55 -28.73
CA GLN A 49 10.20 7.45 -27.57
C GLN A 49 9.06 7.17 -26.59
N ALA A 50 9.29 7.45 -25.33
CA ALA A 50 8.28 7.35 -24.29
C ALA A 50 7.93 8.74 -23.73
N CYS A 51 6.66 9.11 -23.80
CA CYS A 51 6.17 10.30 -23.13
C CYS A 51 6.00 10.06 -21.61
N SER A 52 5.72 11.14 -20.86
CA SER A 52 5.55 11.07 -19.41
C SER A 52 4.49 10.07 -18.96
N ASP A 53 3.40 9.91 -19.72
CA ASP A 53 2.32 8.97 -19.42
C ASP A 53 2.74 7.52 -19.68
N HIS A 54 3.53 7.27 -20.75
CA HIS A 54 4.14 5.96 -21.00
C HIS A 54 5.09 5.58 -19.87
N LEU A 55 6.02 6.48 -19.49
CA LEU A 55 6.98 6.23 -18.41
C LEU A 55 6.28 5.95 -17.08
N ARG A 56 5.21 6.70 -16.79
CA ARG A 56 4.41 6.46 -15.58
C ARG A 56 3.72 5.10 -15.62
N ALA A 57 3.10 4.74 -16.74
CA ALA A 57 2.42 3.45 -16.90
C ALA A 57 3.41 2.28 -16.80
N ASN A 58 4.58 2.38 -17.44
CA ASN A 58 5.63 1.38 -17.41
C ASN A 58 6.17 1.20 -15.99
N LYS A 59 6.48 2.32 -15.30
CA LYS A 59 6.93 2.28 -13.90
C LYS A 59 5.92 1.59 -12.99
N ARG A 60 4.62 1.89 -13.14
CA ARG A 60 3.54 1.27 -12.34
C ARG A 60 3.47 -0.24 -12.57
N ALA A 61 3.58 -0.69 -13.81
CA ALA A 61 3.55 -2.11 -14.16
C ALA A 61 4.75 -2.87 -13.54
N VAL A 62 5.95 -2.31 -13.63
CA VAL A 62 7.15 -2.87 -13.00
C VAL A 62 7.01 -2.89 -11.47
N LEU A 63 6.50 -1.81 -10.88
CA LEU A 63 6.34 -1.74 -9.42
C LEU A 63 5.27 -2.73 -8.91
N ALA A 64 4.20 -2.94 -9.65
CA ALA A 64 3.20 -3.96 -9.34
C ALA A 64 3.82 -5.37 -9.33
N PHE A 65 4.68 -5.68 -10.29
CA PHE A 65 5.44 -6.93 -10.31
C PHE A 65 6.37 -7.06 -9.08
N HIS A 66 7.13 -6.00 -8.75
CA HIS A 66 7.98 -6.01 -7.55
C HIS A 66 7.18 -6.25 -6.27
N LYS A 67 6.01 -5.60 -6.12
CA LYS A 67 5.12 -5.84 -4.97
C LYS A 67 4.66 -7.29 -4.88
N GLN A 68 4.34 -7.93 -6.02
CA GLN A 68 3.95 -9.34 -6.04
C GLN A 68 5.10 -10.24 -5.57
N VAL A 69 6.32 -10.01 -6.06
CA VAL A 69 7.50 -10.78 -5.65
C VAL A 69 7.84 -10.58 -4.17
N ASP A 70 7.69 -9.34 -3.68
CA ASP A 70 7.92 -9.00 -2.25
C ASP A 70 6.77 -9.45 -1.34
N GLY A 71 5.69 -10.01 -1.90
CA GLY A 71 4.52 -10.43 -1.12
C GLY A 71 3.71 -9.29 -0.55
N LEU A 72 3.88 -8.07 -1.07
CA LEU A 72 3.11 -6.90 -0.68
C LEU A 72 1.77 -6.82 -1.41
N LEU A 73 0.81 -6.11 -0.84
CA LEU A 73 -0.45 -5.82 -1.50
C LEU A 73 -0.22 -4.98 -2.76
N THR A 74 -0.79 -5.42 -3.88
CA THR A 74 -0.82 -4.63 -5.12
C THR A 74 -1.74 -3.42 -4.97
N GLY A 75 -1.65 -2.44 -5.88
CA GLY A 75 -2.49 -1.26 -5.82
C GLY A 75 -3.99 -1.57 -5.87
N SER A 76 -4.40 -2.56 -6.67
CA SER A 76 -5.79 -3.03 -6.69
C SER A 76 -6.22 -3.62 -5.36
N GLN A 77 -5.40 -4.46 -4.74
CA GLN A 77 -5.68 -5.06 -3.44
C GLN A 77 -5.77 -4.03 -2.31
N VAL A 78 -4.88 -3.01 -2.30
CA VAL A 78 -4.98 -1.88 -1.35
C VAL A 78 -6.30 -1.13 -1.53
N ARG A 79 -6.71 -0.89 -2.78
CA ARG A 79 -7.98 -0.23 -3.10
C ARG A 79 -9.18 -1.04 -2.63
N ASP A 80 -9.17 -2.35 -2.85
CA ASP A 80 -10.27 -3.25 -2.48
C ASP A 80 -10.37 -3.37 -0.95
N LEU A 81 -9.24 -3.49 -0.26
CA LEU A 81 -9.16 -3.45 1.20
C LEU A 81 -9.77 -2.15 1.75
N ARG A 82 -9.33 -0.99 1.25
CA ARG A 82 -9.84 0.30 1.69
C ARG A 82 -11.35 0.43 1.46
N LYS A 83 -11.84 0.01 0.29
CA LYS A 83 -13.27 0.02 -0.03
C LYS A 83 -14.06 -0.93 0.85
N GLY A 84 -13.53 -2.12 1.11
CA GLY A 84 -14.14 -3.09 2.02
C GLY A 84 -14.26 -2.57 3.46
N LEU A 85 -13.32 -1.72 3.90
CA LEU A 85 -13.41 -1.02 5.18
C LEU A 85 -14.30 0.25 5.13
N GLY A 86 -14.92 0.56 3.99
CA GLY A 86 -15.78 1.74 3.82
C GLY A 86 -15.04 3.08 3.87
N LEU A 87 -13.74 3.10 3.64
CA LEU A 87 -12.91 4.30 3.80
C LEU A 87 -12.71 5.07 2.49
N SER A 88 -12.68 6.41 2.56
CA SER A 88 -12.09 7.23 1.51
C SER A 88 -10.56 7.16 1.58
N GLN A 89 -9.86 7.58 0.52
CA GLN A 89 -8.38 7.61 0.53
C GLN A 89 -7.81 8.51 1.63
N SER A 90 -8.43 9.66 1.87
CA SER A 90 -8.01 10.59 2.91
C SER A 90 -8.23 10.03 4.31
N VAL A 91 -9.38 9.37 4.55
CA VAL A 91 -9.68 8.73 5.83
C VAL A 91 -8.77 7.53 6.08
N ALA A 92 -8.49 6.72 5.06
CA ALA A 92 -7.53 5.63 5.17
C ALA A 92 -6.12 6.14 5.55
N ALA A 93 -5.70 7.29 4.99
CA ALA A 93 -4.44 7.92 5.36
C ALA A 93 -4.42 8.44 6.82
N GLN A 94 -5.57 8.81 7.39
CA GLN A 94 -5.68 9.16 8.81
C GLN A 94 -5.60 7.93 9.71
N VAL A 95 -6.28 6.84 9.33
CA VAL A 95 -6.32 5.59 10.12
C VAL A 95 -4.98 4.88 10.11
N PHE A 96 -4.39 4.71 8.93
CA PHE A 96 -3.17 3.92 8.73
C PHE A 96 -1.89 4.77 8.73
N GLY A 97 -2.01 6.07 8.53
CA GLY A 97 -0.86 6.97 8.35
C GLY A 97 -0.36 7.06 6.91
N GLY A 98 0.85 7.62 6.73
CA GLY A 98 1.49 7.75 5.42
C GLY A 98 1.26 9.11 4.73
N GLY A 99 0.41 9.97 5.29
CA GLY A 99 0.08 11.29 4.76
C GLY A 99 -1.04 11.29 3.74
N PRO A 100 -1.60 12.47 3.40
CA PRO A 100 -2.90 12.63 2.73
C PRO A 100 -2.98 12.03 1.32
N VAL A 101 -1.85 11.86 0.64
CA VAL A 101 -1.77 11.30 -0.73
C VAL A 101 -1.24 9.87 -0.79
N ALA A 102 -0.95 9.26 0.37
CA ALA A 102 -0.32 7.95 0.43
C ALA A 102 -1.17 6.86 -0.26
N PHE A 103 -2.44 6.77 0.12
CA PHE A 103 -3.34 5.76 -0.44
C PHE A 103 -3.55 5.93 -1.95
N SER A 104 -3.65 7.17 -2.44
CA SER A 104 -3.70 7.43 -3.88
C SER A 104 -2.46 6.88 -4.60
N LYS A 105 -1.27 7.05 -4.03
CA LYS A 105 -0.02 6.54 -4.60
C LYS A 105 0.08 5.01 -4.51
N TYR A 106 -0.33 4.42 -3.38
CA TYR A 106 -0.32 2.96 -3.19
C TYR A 106 -1.28 2.26 -4.15
N GLU A 107 -2.51 2.79 -4.30
CA GLU A 107 -3.55 2.23 -5.15
C GLU A 107 -3.27 2.35 -6.66
N ASN A 108 -2.44 3.30 -7.06
CA ASN A 108 -2.03 3.49 -8.44
C ASN A 108 -0.66 2.84 -8.75
N ASP A 109 -0.06 2.14 -7.81
CA ASP A 109 1.30 1.59 -7.92
C ASP A 109 2.36 2.65 -8.27
N ASP A 110 2.17 3.90 -7.83
CA ASP A 110 3.17 4.96 -7.96
C ASP A 110 4.32 4.79 -6.96
N VAL A 111 4.01 4.21 -5.77
CA VAL A 111 4.95 3.93 -4.67
C VAL A 111 4.55 2.62 -3.99
N SER A 112 5.53 1.85 -3.53
CA SER A 112 5.29 0.71 -2.64
C SER A 112 5.01 1.18 -1.22
N GLN A 113 4.03 0.58 -0.58
CA GLN A 113 3.87 0.68 0.88
C GLN A 113 5.04 -0.01 1.58
N SER A 114 5.38 0.45 2.78
CA SER A 114 6.35 -0.24 3.61
C SER A 114 5.79 -1.57 4.14
N GLU A 115 6.65 -2.51 4.45
CA GLU A 115 6.25 -3.80 5.02
C GLU A 115 5.42 -3.67 6.32
N PRO A 116 5.75 -2.77 7.27
CA PRO A 116 4.89 -2.52 8.42
C PRO A 116 3.49 -1.99 8.05
N MET A 117 3.40 -1.11 7.06
CA MET A 117 2.12 -0.59 6.55
C MET A 117 1.28 -1.71 5.92
N ASP A 118 1.90 -2.58 5.13
CA ASP A 118 1.24 -3.74 4.53
C ASP A 118 0.67 -4.68 5.59
N LYS A 119 1.49 -5.01 6.60
CA LYS A 119 1.06 -5.84 7.73
C LYS A 119 -0.08 -5.21 8.51
N LEU A 120 -0.01 -3.90 8.78
CA LEU A 120 -1.07 -3.17 9.48
C LEU A 120 -2.40 -3.20 8.73
N MET A 121 -2.38 -2.98 7.43
CA MET A 121 -3.56 -3.08 6.57
C MET A 121 -4.17 -4.49 6.59
N ARG A 122 -3.34 -5.54 6.51
CA ARG A 122 -3.80 -6.94 6.58
C ARG A 122 -4.42 -7.27 7.94
N VAL A 123 -3.81 -6.83 9.03
CA VAL A 123 -4.34 -7.03 10.39
C VAL A 123 -5.70 -6.34 10.55
N ALA A 124 -5.81 -5.08 10.11
CA ALA A 124 -7.06 -4.33 10.20
C ALA A 124 -8.21 -5.00 9.42
N MET A 125 -7.90 -5.63 8.29
CA MET A 125 -8.89 -6.36 7.51
C MET A 125 -9.26 -7.72 8.15
N SER A 126 -8.27 -8.41 8.76
CA SER A 126 -8.48 -9.75 9.32
C SER A 126 -9.08 -9.74 10.71
N VAL A 127 -8.93 -8.63 11.44
CA VAL A 127 -9.33 -8.47 12.85
C VAL A 127 -10.15 -7.19 13.01
N PRO A 128 -11.49 -7.27 12.98
CA PRO A 128 -12.36 -6.09 13.06
C PRO A 128 -12.11 -5.21 14.29
N GLN A 129 -11.74 -5.82 15.44
CA GLN A 129 -11.42 -5.09 16.66
C GLN A 129 -10.16 -4.24 16.52
N ALA A 130 -9.16 -4.72 15.77
CA ALA A 130 -7.95 -3.94 15.50
C ALA A 130 -8.25 -2.73 14.61
N PHE A 131 -9.13 -2.91 13.61
CA PHE A 131 -9.59 -1.80 12.79
C PHE A 131 -10.38 -0.77 13.61
N ALA A 132 -11.31 -1.23 14.47
CA ALA A 132 -12.10 -0.35 15.34
C ALA A 132 -11.18 0.49 16.24
N TRP A 133 -10.18 -0.14 16.85
CA TRP A 133 -9.19 0.55 17.67
C TRP A 133 -8.38 1.60 16.89
N LEU A 134 -7.90 1.24 15.70
CA LEU A 134 -7.15 2.16 14.84
C LEU A 134 -7.99 3.38 14.44
N ALA A 135 -9.26 3.18 14.15
CA ALA A 135 -10.16 4.23 13.76
C ALA A 135 -10.48 5.16 14.94
N GLU A 136 -10.71 4.62 16.13
CA GLU A 136 -10.88 5.39 17.38
C GLU A 136 -9.61 6.20 17.70
N TYR A 137 -8.43 5.58 17.58
CA TYR A 137 -7.15 6.25 17.77
C TYR A 137 -6.93 7.39 16.80
N ALA A 138 -7.43 7.27 15.56
CA ALA A 138 -7.40 8.33 14.55
C ALA A 138 -8.48 9.42 14.78
N GLY A 139 -9.25 9.35 15.87
CA GLY A 139 -10.31 10.31 16.21
C GLY A 139 -11.55 10.19 15.32
N LEU A 140 -11.71 9.06 14.64
CA LEU A 140 -12.91 8.80 13.84
C LEU A 140 -13.96 8.16 14.74
N SER A 141 -15.04 8.89 15.01
CA SER A 141 -16.25 8.29 15.58
C SER A 141 -16.85 7.37 14.50
N LEU A 142 -16.45 6.12 14.55
CA LEU A 142 -17.07 5.12 13.70
C LEU A 142 -18.49 4.87 14.24
N ALA A 143 -19.48 5.44 13.55
CA ALA A 143 -20.66 4.63 13.26
C ALA A 143 -20.14 3.49 12.37
N VAL A 144 -19.32 2.59 12.94
CA VAL A 144 -18.81 1.41 12.24
C VAL A 144 -20.06 0.68 11.82
N THR A 145 -20.35 0.79 10.55
CA THR A 145 -21.22 -0.14 9.88
C THR A 145 -20.68 -1.50 10.31
N ARG A 146 -21.46 -2.22 11.13
CA ARG A 146 -21.13 -3.57 11.54
C ARG A 146 -20.84 -4.33 10.26
N MET A 147 -19.54 -4.51 9.95
CA MET A 147 -19.17 -5.49 8.95
C MET A 147 -19.63 -6.81 9.55
N ASP A 148 -20.71 -7.34 9.03
CA ASP A 148 -21.20 -8.64 9.45
C ASP A 148 -20.13 -9.68 9.11
N GLU A 149 -20.11 -10.75 9.89
CA GLU A 149 -19.13 -11.84 9.72
C GLU A 149 -19.12 -12.41 8.30
N GLN A 150 -20.20 -12.26 7.55
CA GLN A 150 -20.33 -12.69 6.16
C GLN A 150 -19.54 -11.81 5.19
N GLU A 151 -19.45 -10.51 5.42
CA GLU A 151 -18.69 -9.57 4.58
C GLU A 151 -17.19 -9.73 4.82
N VAL A 152 -16.78 -9.95 6.06
CA VAL A 152 -15.40 -10.33 6.43
C VAL A 152 -15.01 -11.68 5.81
N ALA A 153 -15.91 -12.66 5.79
CA ALA A 153 -15.67 -13.95 5.16
C ALA A 153 -15.55 -13.86 3.63
N ARG A 154 -16.34 -12.99 2.98
CA ARG A 154 -16.24 -12.69 1.54
C ARG A 154 -14.90 -12.08 1.17
N LEU A 155 -14.44 -11.10 1.94
CA LEU A 155 -13.12 -10.48 1.75
C LEU A 155 -11.99 -11.51 1.94
N ARG A 156 -12.08 -12.41 2.93
CA ARG A 156 -11.14 -13.51 3.11
C ARG A 156 -11.06 -14.42 1.90
N LEU A 157 -12.18 -14.83 1.32
CA LEU A 157 -12.22 -15.71 0.14
C LEU A 157 -11.56 -15.09 -1.09
N VAL A 158 -11.68 -13.77 -1.28
CA VAL A 158 -11.03 -13.04 -2.38
C VAL A 158 -9.50 -13.00 -2.18
N TYR A 159 -9.03 -12.97 -0.94
CA TYR A 159 -7.60 -12.94 -0.61
C TYR A 159 -6.95 -14.33 -0.57
N ASP A 160 -7.65 -15.33 -0.10
CA ASP A 160 -7.13 -16.71 -0.06
C ASP A 160 -7.09 -17.37 -1.47
N GLY A 161 -7.91 -16.90 -2.41
CA GLY A 161 -7.93 -17.40 -3.79
C GLY A 161 -6.74 -17.01 -4.67
N GLY A 162 -5.93 -16.01 -4.26
CA GLY A 162 -4.76 -15.51 -4.99
C GLY A 162 -3.40 -16.02 -4.50
N TRP A 163 -3.36 -16.86 -3.47
CA TRP A 163 -2.12 -17.27 -2.79
C TRP A 163 -1.77 -18.76 -2.91
N VAL A 164 -2.19 -19.43 -3.95
CA VAL A 164 -1.83 -20.83 -4.17
C VAL A 164 -0.63 -20.95 -5.11
N ALA A 165 0.51 -20.37 -4.78
CA ALA A 165 1.78 -20.83 -5.35
C ALA A 165 3.01 -20.06 -4.87
N ALA A 166 3.29 -19.93 -3.60
CA ALA A 166 4.68 -19.87 -3.10
C ALA A 166 4.71 -19.74 -1.58
N SER A 167 4.92 -20.82 -0.97
CA SER A 167 5.56 -21.11 0.31
C SER A 167 4.71 -22.02 1.17
N ARG A 168 5.18 -23.24 1.24
CA ARG A 168 5.03 -24.06 2.44
C ARG A 168 5.70 -23.34 3.61
N CYS A 169 5.09 -22.30 4.14
CA CYS A 169 5.38 -21.85 5.47
C CYS A 169 4.59 -22.71 6.43
N VAL A 170 5.35 -23.55 7.11
CA VAL A 170 4.96 -24.33 8.28
C VAL A 170 4.03 -23.50 9.15
N ARG A 171 2.79 -23.95 9.32
CA ARG A 171 1.89 -23.44 10.36
C ARG A 171 2.57 -23.67 11.71
N PRO A 172 2.93 -22.70 12.50
CA PRO A 172 3.26 -22.98 13.88
C PRO A 172 1.95 -23.39 14.58
N ALA A 173 1.95 -24.61 15.12
CA ALA A 173 0.87 -25.11 15.96
C ALA A 173 0.89 -24.42 17.33
N VAL A 174 0.65 -23.09 17.37
CA VAL A 174 0.59 -22.30 18.62
C VAL A 174 -0.57 -21.31 18.51
N ALA A 175 -1.77 -21.81 18.56
CA ALA A 175 -2.95 -20.96 18.68
C ALA A 175 -4.05 -21.56 19.58
N LYS A 176 -3.71 -22.39 20.55
CA LYS A 176 -4.72 -22.90 21.50
C LYS A 176 -4.58 -22.47 22.94
N ASN A 177 -3.55 -21.70 23.34
CA ASN A 177 -3.34 -21.34 24.75
C ASN A 177 -3.10 -19.87 25.03
N PHE A 178 -3.51 -18.93 24.16
CA PHE A 178 -3.23 -17.50 24.37
C PHE A 178 -4.43 -16.69 24.91
N THR A 179 -5.54 -17.33 25.24
CA THR A 179 -6.77 -16.61 25.63
C THR A 179 -6.98 -16.49 27.15
N GLN A 180 -6.01 -16.84 27.99
CA GLN A 180 -6.32 -16.97 29.42
C GLN A 180 -5.39 -16.26 30.42
N GLN A 181 -4.65 -15.22 30.06
CA GLN A 181 -3.79 -14.53 31.06
C GLN A 181 -3.68 -13.01 30.96
N TYR A 182 -4.60 -12.30 30.36
CA TYR A 182 -4.64 -10.85 30.48
C TYR A 182 -5.93 -10.42 31.18
N THR A 183 -5.93 -10.45 32.50
CA THR A 183 -6.91 -9.72 33.31
C THR A 183 -6.59 -8.23 33.25
N THR A 184 -7.63 -7.39 33.16
CA THR A 184 -7.60 -5.93 33.03
C THR A 184 -6.76 -5.18 34.07
N ALA A 185 -6.30 -5.84 35.12
CA ALA A 185 -5.49 -5.25 36.21
C ALA A 185 -4.00 -5.02 35.81
N SER A 186 -3.48 -5.59 34.76
CA SER A 186 -2.07 -5.48 34.36
C SER A 186 -1.78 -4.38 33.33
N VAL A 187 -2.80 -3.78 32.72
CA VAL A 187 -2.64 -2.74 31.70
C VAL A 187 -2.54 -1.35 32.32
N GLU A 188 -3.19 -1.10 33.47
CA GLU A 188 -3.16 0.22 34.11
C GLU A 188 -1.82 0.62 34.74
N ARG A 189 -0.92 -0.32 34.97
CA ARG A 189 0.37 -0.05 35.62
C ARG A 189 1.51 0.32 34.71
N ARG A 190 1.31 0.35 33.38
CA ARG A 190 2.35 0.66 32.38
C ARG A 190 2.21 1.99 31.65
N MET A 191 1.23 2.81 32.00
CA MET A 191 0.98 4.11 31.36
C MET A 191 1.22 5.30 32.30
N GLN A 192 2.15 5.22 33.24
CA GLN A 192 2.63 6.42 33.92
C GLN A 192 3.92 6.90 33.25
N PRO A 193 3.93 8.04 32.57
CA PRO A 193 5.17 8.64 32.11
C PRO A 193 5.92 9.19 33.33
N ASN A 194 7.10 8.63 33.62
CA ASN A 194 8.05 9.24 34.54
C ASN A 194 8.57 10.54 33.92
N TYR A 195 7.92 11.63 34.24
CA TYR A 195 8.43 12.97 34.03
C TYR A 195 8.80 13.55 35.38
N GLU A 196 9.99 13.23 35.89
CA GLU A 196 10.63 13.98 36.99
C GLU A 196 11.48 15.10 36.36
N SER A 197 10.97 16.31 36.44
CA SER A 197 11.71 17.54 36.17
C SER A 197 12.61 17.88 37.35
N SER A 198 13.90 17.55 37.24
CA SER A 198 14.91 18.07 38.17
C SER A 198 15.35 19.47 37.71
N SER A 199 14.66 20.48 38.24
CA SER A 199 15.12 21.88 38.17
C SER A 199 15.97 22.16 39.39
N THR A 200 17.29 22.04 39.25
CA THR A 200 18.22 22.56 40.27
C THR A 200 18.87 23.84 39.70
N LEU A 201 18.34 24.98 40.11
CA LEU A 201 18.96 26.30 39.94
C LEU A 201 20.14 26.42 40.85
N LEU A 202 21.38 26.42 40.35
CA LEU A 202 22.56 26.92 41.03
C LEU A 202 22.77 28.39 40.69
N VAL A 203 22.44 29.26 41.67
CA VAL A 203 22.83 30.65 41.66
C VAL A 203 24.26 30.72 42.17
N GLY A 204 25.20 31.01 41.29
CA GLY A 204 26.58 31.35 41.63
C GLY A 204 26.75 32.88 41.67
N SER A 205 26.97 33.41 42.85
CA SER A 205 27.37 34.81 43.06
C SER A 205 28.87 34.98 42.79
N CYS A 206 29.21 35.91 41.90
CA CYS A 206 30.57 36.45 41.76
C CYS A 206 30.75 37.65 42.68
N SER A 207 31.81 37.60 43.49
CA SER A 207 32.49 38.75 44.09
C SER A 207 33.70 39.08 43.21
#